data_257ea32077846869cfd289e4e5626716
#
_entry.id   257ea32077846869cfd289e4e5626716
#
_cell.length_a   1.000
_cell.length_b   1.000
_cell.length_c   1.000
_cell.angle_alpha   90.00
_cell.angle_beta   90.00
_cell.angle_gamma   90.00
#
_symmetry.space_group_name_H-M   'P 1'
#
loop_
_entity.id
_entity.type
_entity.pdbx_description
1 polymer ?
#
loop_
_entity_poly.entity_id
_entity_poly.type
_entity_poly.pdbx_seq_one_letter_code
_entity_poly.pdbx_strand_id
1 'polypeptide(L)'
;ENYQETLKFLNDCYQEKLIDDSNFSANASKIKTKIAQGNVFVSMVTPQDYSQGFISAYNSDIKYVPLVLRNSKGDDPILQDIRGMGYLFTMVPTKCKRPDKVIKLLDFLYSEEGQRLVAFGVEGETWNWADDTHKEIVWTDKYLSDSAKDDTSKYGLYQMTLMMNLAYINKIKPLNGRKEVDVYIDNLQRPL
;
A
#
# COMPACT_ATOMS: atom_id res chain seq x y z
N GLU A 1 25.72 -9.74 -18.33
CA GLU A 1 26.87 -9.46 -17.44
C GLU A 1 26.35 -9.21 -16.02
N ASN A 2 25.57 -8.16 -15.75
CA ASN A 2 25.02 -7.84 -14.43
C ASN A 2 24.16 -8.95 -13.81
N TYR A 3 23.41 -9.72 -14.60
CA TYR A 3 22.59 -10.82 -14.10
C TYR A 3 23.44 -11.97 -13.53
N GLN A 4 24.53 -12.32 -14.17
CA GLN A 4 25.46 -13.35 -13.69
C GLN A 4 26.15 -12.93 -12.39
N GLU A 5 26.55 -11.67 -12.29
CA GLU A 5 27.15 -11.10 -11.08
C GLU A 5 26.18 -11.13 -9.91
N THR A 6 24.89 -10.76 -10.16
CA THR A 6 23.85 -10.84 -9.15
C THR A 6 23.62 -12.28 -8.67
N LEU A 7 23.54 -13.25 -9.59
CA LEU A 7 23.37 -14.65 -9.21
C LEU A 7 24.57 -15.18 -8.41
N LYS A 8 25.78 -14.80 -8.79
CA LYS A 8 26.99 -15.17 -8.05
C LYS A 8 26.95 -14.59 -6.63
N PHE A 9 26.63 -13.30 -6.49
CA PHE A 9 26.48 -12.65 -5.18
C PHE A 9 25.43 -13.35 -4.30
N LEU A 10 24.26 -13.65 -4.85
CA LEU A 10 23.22 -14.38 -4.11
C LEU A 10 23.65 -15.78 -3.71
N ASN A 11 24.39 -16.48 -4.59
CA ASN A 11 24.95 -17.78 -4.27
C ASN A 11 25.99 -17.70 -3.13
N ASP A 12 26.87 -16.71 -3.18
CA ASP A 12 27.86 -16.49 -2.13
C ASP A 12 27.18 -16.18 -0.78
N CYS A 13 26.17 -15.32 -0.77
CA CYS A 13 25.34 -15.07 0.40
C CYS A 13 24.66 -16.35 0.94
N TYR A 14 24.19 -17.23 0.06
CA TYR A 14 23.60 -18.49 0.45
C TYR A 14 24.63 -19.45 1.06
N GLN A 15 25.80 -19.58 0.46
CA GLN A 15 26.89 -20.44 0.98
C GLN A 15 27.37 -19.96 2.36
N GLU A 16 27.39 -18.64 2.58
CA GLU A 16 27.73 -18.04 3.88
C GLU A 16 26.58 -18.06 4.90
N LYS A 17 25.45 -18.70 4.58
CA LYS A 17 24.25 -18.79 5.45
C LYS A 17 23.60 -17.44 5.79
N LEU A 18 23.81 -16.43 4.96
CA LEU A 18 23.13 -15.13 5.07
C LEU A 18 21.71 -15.18 4.52
N ILE A 19 21.42 -16.12 3.63
CA ILE A 19 20.08 -16.39 3.09
C ILE A 19 19.54 -17.68 3.72
N ASP A 20 18.38 -17.57 4.34
CA ASP A 20 17.67 -18.72 4.94
C ASP A 20 17.19 -19.69 3.85
N ASP A 21 17.48 -20.98 4.03
CA ASP A 21 17.09 -22.05 3.11
C ASP A 21 15.59 -22.04 2.78
N SER A 22 14.76 -21.63 3.73
CA SER A 22 13.31 -21.55 3.53
C SER A 22 12.88 -20.42 2.59
N ASN A 23 13.75 -19.48 2.21
CA ASN A 23 13.41 -18.41 1.27
C ASN A 23 13.01 -18.97 -0.10
N PHE A 24 13.59 -20.09 -0.52
CA PHE A 24 13.28 -20.72 -1.80
C PHE A 24 11.90 -21.42 -1.82
N SER A 25 11.29 -21.63 -0.65
CA SER A 25 9.99 -22.30 -0.51
C SER A 25 8.97 -21.47 0.27
N ALA A 26 9.36 -20.26 0.72
CA ALA A 26 8.49 -19.43 1.51
C ALA A 26 7.40 -18.78 0.65
N ASN A 27 6.16 -18.85 1.11
CA ASN A 27 5.07 -18.03 0.60
C ASN A 27 4.96 -16.72 1.39
N ALA A 28 4.13 -15.78 0.91
CA ALA A 28 3.94 -14.49 1.54
C ALA A 28 3.51 -14.58 3.03
N SER A 29 2.68 -15.56 3.39
CA SER A 29 2.25 -15.76 4.78
C SER A 29 3.41 -16.12 5.69
N LYS A 30 4.29 -17.02 5.25
CA LYS A 30 5.47 -17.43 6.02
C LYS A 30 6.45 -16.26 6.20
N ILE A 31 6.63 -15.44 5.16
CA ILE A 31 7.48 -14.23 5.26
C ILE A 31 6.89 -13.23 6.25
N LYS A 32 5.56 -12.97 6.20
CA LYS A 32 4.87 -12.10 7.16
C LYS A 32 5.09 -12.56 8.60
N THR A 33 5.01 -13.87 8.85
CA THR A 33 5.25 -14.45 10.18
C THR A 33 6.70 -14.23 10.64
N LYS A 34 7.68 -14.43 9.76
CA LYS A 34 9.10 -14.19 10.08
C LYS A 34 9.37 -12.73 10.41
N ILE A 35 8.79 -11.79 9.63
CA ILE A 35 8.89 -10.35 9.90
C ILE A 35 8.28 -10.04 11.27
N ALA A 36 7.07 -10.54 11.55
CA ALA A 36 6.39 -10.34 12.83
C ALA A 36 7.20 -10.81 14.05
N GLN A 37 7.99 -11.87 13.88
CA GLN A 37 8.84 -12.45 14.91
C GLN A 37 10.24 -11.79 15.03
N GLY A 38 10.58 -10.83 14.16
CA GLY A 38 11.91 -10.24 14.10
C GLY A 38 12.99 -11.17 13.55
N ASN A 39 12.61 -12.26 12.90
CA ASN A 39 13.54 -13.26 12.36
C ASN A 39 14.04 -12.91 10.95
N VAL A 40 13.80 -11.69 10.50
CA VAL A 40 14.29 -11.15 9.23
C VAL A 40 15.11 -9.91 9.54
N PHE A 41 16.42 -9.96 9.28
CA PHE A 41 17.30 -8.84 9.54
C PHE A 41 17.23 -7.79 8.42
N VAL A 42 17.22 -8.23 7.16
CA VAL A 42 17.03 -7.38 5.97
C VAL A 42 16.03 -8.04 5.05
N SER A 43 15.13 -7.26 4.48
CA SER A 43 14.14 -7.74 3.53
C SER A 43 13.94 -6.73 2.39
N MET A 44 13.85 -7.24 1.17
CA MET A 44 13.47 -6.47 -0.02
C MET A 44 12.01 -6.78 -0.36
N VAL A 45 11.10 -6.16 0.35
CA VAL A 45 9.65 -6.38 0.19
C VAL A 45 8.92 -5.06 0.09
N THR A 46 7.75 -5.09 -0.52
CA THR A 46 6.83 -3.95 -0.53
C THR A 46 6.14 -3.86 0.84
N PRO A 47 6.36 -2.81 1.65
CA PRO A 47 5.78 -2.73 3.00
C PRO A 47 4.27 -2.86 3.02
N GLN A 48 3.55 -2.42 1.97
CA GLN A 48 2.11 -2.58 1.83
C GLN A 48 1.67 -4.05 1.81
N ASP A 49 2.34 -4.89 1.02
CA ASP A 49 1.97 -6.30 0.87
C ASP A 49 2.27 -7.11 2.14
N TYR A 50 3.19 -6.63 2.95
CA TYR A 50 3.64 -7.28 4.19
C TYR A 50 3.26 -6.50 5.46
N SER A 51 2.35 -5.52 5.34
CA SER A 51 1.96 -4.61 6.42
C SER A 51 1.58 -5.32 7.72
N GLN A 52 0.83 -6.41 7.66
CA GLN A 52 0.46 -7.18 8.85
C GLN A 52 1.69 -7.73 9.61
N GLY A 53 2.74 -8.14 8.92
CA GLY A 53 3.98 -8.57 9.54
C GLY A 53 4.68 -7.42 10.26
N PHE A 54 4.79 -6.26 9.61
CA PHE A 54 5.39 -5.06 10.19
C PHE A 54 4.58 -4.47 11.34
N ILE A 55 3.24 -4.47 11.25
CA ILE A 55 2.36 -4.06 12.35
C ILE A 55 2.54 -4.97 13.57
N SER A 56 2.57 -6.28 13.36
CA SER A 56 2.76 -7.24 14.44
C SER A 56 4.14 -7.11 15.09
N ALA A 57 5.19 -6.88 14.30
CA ALA A 57 6.53 -6.60 14.79
C ALA A 57 6.55 -5.31 15.63
N TYR A 58 5.98 -4.22 15.11
CA TYR A 58 5.89 -2.94 15.80
C TYR A 58 5.20 -3.06 17.16
N ASN A 59 4.07 -3.78 17.22
CA ASN A 59 3.34 -4.03 18.47
C ASN A 59 4.10 -4.90 19.47
N SER A 60 5.16 -5.57 19.02
CA SER A 60 6.10 -6.37 19.84
C SER A 60 7.43 -5.65 20.06
N ASP A 61 7.45 -4.32 19.94
CA ASP A 61 8.65 -3.47 20.07
C ASP A 61 9.79 -3.76 19.08
N ILE A 62 9.49 -4.45 17.97
CA ILE A 62 10.44 -4.72 16.90
C ILE A 62 10.20 -3.69 15.78
N LYS A 63 11.16 -2.80 15.56
CA LYS A 63 11.06 -1.73 14.57
C LYS A 63 12.02 -1.95 13.41
N TYR A 64 11.46 -2.02 12.23
CA TYR A 64 12.21 -1.99 10.97
C TYR A 64 12.40 -0.54 10.50
N VAL A 65 13.46 -0.30 9.79
CA VAL A 65 13.75 1.02 9.19
C VAL A 65 14.02 0.86 7.70
N PRO A 66 13.63 1.83 6.87
CA PRO A 66 13.98 1.80 5.46
C PRO A 66 15.50 1.95 5.30
N LEU A 67 16.09 1.18 4.40
CA LEU A 67 17.50 1.23 4.09
C LEU A 67 17.69 1.56 2.62
N VAL A 68 18.41 2.64 2.34
CA VAL A 68 18.82 3.00 0.97
C VAL A 68 20.14 2.30 0.67
N LEU A 69 20.10 1.32 -0.24
CA LEU A 69 21.29 0.60 -0.68
C LEU A 69 21.97 1.38 -1.82
N ARG A 70 23.20 1.80 -1.61
CA ARG A 70 24.06 2.40 -2.64
C ARG A 70 25.05 1.37 -3.16
N ASN A 71 25.46 1.56 -4.41
CA ASN A 71 26.52 0.73 -4.96
C ASN A 71 27.91 1.09 -4.34
N SER A 72 28.97 0.38 -4.72
CA SER A 72 30.34 0.62 -4.23
C SER A 72 30.90 2.01 -4.59
N LYS A 73 30.29 2.70 -5.55
CA LYS A 73 30.67 4.08 -5.93
C LYS A 73 29.88 5.15 -5.16
N GLY A 74 28.89 4.74 -4.35
CA GLY A 74 28.03 5.64 -3.61
C GLY A 74 26.83 6.19 -4.41
N ASP A 75 26.60 5.68 -5.62
CA ASP A 75 25.47 6.10 -6.44
C ASP A 75 24.14 5.66 -5.81
N ASP A 76 23.14 6.51 -5.93
CA ASP A 76 21.77 6.19 -5.48
C ASP A 76 21.16 5.05 -6.30
N PRO A 77 20.28 4.24 -5.69
CA PRO A 77 19.62 3.15 -6.40
C PRO A 77 18.73 3.70 -7.50
N ILE A 78 18.78 3.06 -8.67
CA ILE A 78 17.84 3.33 -9.75
C ILE A 78 16.58 2.54 -9.46
N LEU A 79 15.55 3.23 -8.99
CA LEU A 79 14.23 2.64 -8.76
C LEU A 79 13.31 2.96 -9.94
N GLN A 80 12.52 1.98 -10.34
CA GLN A 80 11.51 2.21 -11.35
C GLN A 80 10.43 3.14 -10.81
N ASP A 81 10.23 4.29 -11.44
CA ASP A 81 9.09 5.16 -11.17
C ASP A 81 7.86 4.64 -11.90
N ILE A 82 6.96 4.01 -11.16
CA ILE A 82 5.69 3.47 -11.69
C ILE A 82 4.53 4.46 -11.58
N ARG A 83 4.75 5.66 -11.04
CA ARG A 83 3.70 6.68 -10.90
C ARG A 83 3.20 7.10 -12.27
N GLY A 84 1.88 7.00 -12.46
CA GLY A 84 1.23 7.36 -13.73
C GLY A 84 1.30 6.30 -14.83
N MET A 85 1.97 5.17 -14.63
CA MET A 85 2.04 4.10 -15.63
C MET A 85 0.87 3.11 -15.56
N GLY A 86 0.04 3.22 -14.52
CA GLY A 86 -1.04 2.26 -14.25
C GLY A 86 -0.50 0.89 -13.79
N TYR A 87 -1.29 0.22 -12.98
CA TYR A 87 -0.95 -1.11 -12.47
C TYR A 87 -1.89 -2.19 -13.01
N LEU A 88 -3.14 -1.84 -13.20
CA LEU A 88 -4.19 -2.72 -13.68
C LEU A 88 -4.96 -2.08 -14.83
N PHE A 89 -5.46 -2.92 -15.73
CA PHE A 89 -6.26 -2.49 -16.87
C PHE A 89 -7.72 -2.83 -16.65
N THR A 90 -8.59 -1.84 -16.84
CA THR A 90 -10.03 -2.06 -16.95
C THR A 90 -10.36 -2.30 -18.42
N MET A 91 -10.96 -3.44 -18.71
CA MET A 91 -11.30 -3.83 -20.09
C MET A 91 -12.81 -3.99 -20.23
N VAL A 92 -13.34 -3.46 -21.32
CA VAL A 92 -14.72 -3.68 -21.74
C VAL A 92 -14.71 -4.68 -22.90
N PRO A 93 -15.30 -5.90 -22.71
CA PRO A 93 -15.27 -6.91 -23.78
C PRO A 93 -16.11 -6.47 -24.96
N THR A 94 -15.70 -6.85 -26.18
CA THR A 94 -16.39 -6.51 -27.43
C THR A 94 -17.83 -7.01 -27.51
N LYS A 95 -18.17 -8.06 -26.74
CA LYS A 95 -19.53 -8.60 -26.62
C LYS A 95 -20.40 -7.86 -25.59
N CYS A 96 -19.90 -6.79 -24.96
CA CYS A 96 -20.68 -6.00 -24.04
C CYS A 96 -21.88 -5.37 -24.77
N LYS A 97 -23.09 -5.63 -24.26
CA LYS A 97 -24.34 -5.11 -24.87
C LYS A 97 -24.56 -3.61 -24.59
N ARG A 98 -23.94 -3.08 -23.58
CA ARG A 98 -24.14 -1.68 -23.12
C ARG A 98 -22.81 -1.01 -22.78
N PRO A 99 -21.88 -0.88 -23.73
CA PRO A 99 -20.60 -0.22 -23.48
C PRO A 99 -20.78 1.25 -23.07
N ASP A 100 -21.81 1.92 -23.58
CA ASP A 100 -22.20 3.27 -23.20
C ASP A 100 -22.42 3.44 -21.68
N LYS A 101 -23.07 2.46 -21.04
CA LYS A 101 -23.30 2.50 -19.59
C LYS A 101 -22.03 2.21 -18.80
N VAL A 102 -21.20 1.30 -19.29
CA VAL A 102 -19.90 1.00 -18.65
C VAL A 102 -19.02 2.25 -18.66
N ILE A 103 -18.90 2.92 -19.80
CA ILE A 103 -18.10 4.16 -19.89
C ILE A 103 -18.64 5.23 -18.95
N LYS A 104 -19.97 5.44 -18.89
CA LYS A 104 -20.56 6.41 -17.95
C LYS A 104 -20.25 6.06 -16.48
N LEU A 105 -20.24 4.78 -16.12
CA LEU A 105 -19.84 4.36 -14.79
C LEU A 105 -18.36 4.66 -14.53
N LEU A 106 -17.50 4.38 -15.49
CA LEU A 106 -16.06 4.68 -15.37
C LEU A 106 -15.83 6.20 -15.24
N ASP A 107 -16.49 7.01 -16.08
CA ASP A 107 -16.40 8.48 -15.99
C ASP A 107 -16.85 8.99 -14.62
N PHE A 108 -17.95 8.46 -14.07
CA PHE A 108 -18.41 8.80 -12.73
C PHE A 108 -17.36 8.39 -11.68
N LEU A 109 -16.84 7.17 -11.74
CA LEU A 109 -15.84 6.69 -10.77
C LEU A 109 -14.54 7.52 -10.82
N TYR A 110 -14.15 8.06 -11.99
CA TYR A 110 -12.99 8.94 -12.12
C TYR A 110 -13.29 10.42 -11.84
N SER A 111 -14.57 10.80 -11.69
CA SER A 111 -14.92 12.15 -11.26
C SER A 111 -14.51 12.40 -9.80
N GLU A 112 -14.43 13.66 -9.39
CA GLU A 112 -14.11 14.01 -8.00
C GLU A 112 -15.13 13.44 -7.02
N GLU A 113 -16.41 13.47 -7.36
CA GLU A 113 -17.49 12.88 -6.56
C GLU A 113 -17.33 11.37 -6.42
N GLY A 114 -17.15 10.66 -7.53
CA GLY A 114 -16.94 9.22 -7.54
C GLY A 114 -15.68 8.82 -6.76
N GLN A 115 -14.61 9.61 -6.88
CA GLN A 115 -13.38 9.38 -6.14
C GLN A 115 -13.55 9.55 -4.62
N ARG A 116 -14.29 10.57 -4.18
CA ARG A 116 -14.60 10.73 -2.76
C ARG A 116 -15.44 9.57 -2.24
N LEU A 117 -16.47 9.18 -3.01
CA LEU A 117 -17.31 8.05 -2.66
C LEU A 117 -16.51 6.76 -2.49
N VAL A 118 -15.60 6.46 -3.41
CA VAL A 118 -14.77 5.24 -3.38
C VAL A 118 -13.73 5.29 -2.25
N ALA A 119 -13.10 6.44 -2.03
CA ALA A 119 -12.01 6.56 -1.06
C ALA A 119 -12.49 6.79 0.37
N PHE A 120 -13.55 7.57 0.54
CA PHE A 120 -13.99 8.03 1.86
C PHE A 120 -15.42 7.59 2.22
N GLY A 121 -16.21 7.15 1.24
CA GLY A 121 -17.61 6.78 1.44
C GLY A 121 -18.56 7.98 1.35
N VAL A 122 -19.63 7.93 2.12
CA VAL A 122 -20.71 8.93 2.06
C VAL A 122 -20.45 10.05 3.06
N GLU A 123 -20.45 11.28 2.58
CA GLU A 123 -20.34 12.47 3.41
C GLU A 123 -21.51 12.54 4.42
N GLY A 124 -21.22 12.90 5.65
CA GLY A 124 -22.16 12.86 6.76
C GLY A 124 -22.30 11.49 7.45
N GLU A 125 -21.98 10.39 6.77
CA GLU A 125 -22.02 9.05 7.35
C GLU A 125 -20.64 8.52 7.76
N THR A 126 -19.67 8.56 6.86
CA THR A 126 -18.32 8.06 7.10
C THR A 126 -17.33 9.17 7.38
N TRP A 127 -17.51 10.33 6.76
CA TRP A 127 -16.60 11.47 6.85
C TRP A 127 -17.34 12.78 6.66
N ASN A 128 -16.69 13.89 7.03
CA ASN A 128 -17.11 15.27 6.74
C ASN A 128 -15.89 16.09 6.31
N TRP A 129 -16.11 17.18 5.58
CA TRP A 129 -15.08 18.19 5.38
C TRP A 129 -14.70 18.82 6.73
N ALA A 130 -13.40 19.04 6.93
CA ALA A 130 -12.93 19.74 8.12
C ALA A 130 -13.24 21.24 8.09
N ASP A 131 -13.22 21.80 6.86
CA ASP A 131 -13.51 23.21 6.59
C ASP A 131 -13.95 23.43 5.12
N ASP A 132 -14.25 24.67 4.77
CA ASP A 132 -14.70 25.06 3.43
C ASP A 132 -13.58 25.03 2.36
N THR A 133 -12.34 24.73 2.72
CA THR A 133 -11.24 24.62 1.73
C THR A 133 -11.28 23.33 0.95
N HIS A 134 -12.00 22.32 1.43
CA HIS A 134 -12.11 20.99 0.84
C HIS A 134 -10.75 20.27 0.62
N LYS A 135 -9.80 20.55 1.50
CA LYS A 135 -8.47 19.89 1.46
C LYS A 135 -8.29 18.83 2.54
N GLU A 136 -9.10 18.92 3.59
CA GLU A 136 -8.98 18.06 4.76
C GLU A 136 -10.34 17.48 5.14
N ILE A 137 -10.34 16.24 5.58
CA ILE A 137 -11.55 15.56 6.06
C ILE A 137 -11.38 15.08 7.49
N VAL A 138 -12.50 14.89 8.16
CA VAL A 138 -12.60 14.28 9.48
C VAL A 138 -13.49 13.04 9.36
N TRP A 139 -12.97 11.88 9.73
CA TRP A 139 -13.77 10.67 9.86
C TRP A 139 -14.78 10.81 10.99
N THR A 140 -16.01 10.34 10.79
CA THR A 140 -17.02 10.35 11.84
C THR A 140 -16.67 9.35 12.94
N ASP A 141 -17.08 9.65 14.19
CA ASP A 141 -16.86 8.77 15.34
C ASP A 141 -17.45 7.38 15.11
N LYS A 142 -18.60 7.32 14.44
CA LYS A 142 -19.24 6.06 14.07
C LYS A 142 -18.34 5.23 13.16
N TYR A 143 -17.79 5.83 12.11
CA TYR A 143 -16.88 5.13 11.19
C TYR A 143 -15.61 4.68 11.92
N LEU A 144 -15.02 5.53 12.76
CA LEU A 144 -13.82 5.18 13.53
C LEU A 144 -14.09 4.05 14.52
N SER A 145 -15.25 4.04 15.17
CA SER A 145 -15.67 2.95 16.07
C SER A 145 -15.84 1.64 15.33
N ASP A 146 -16.46 1.66 14.15
CA ASP A 146 -16.64 0.47 13.33
C ASP A 146 -15.30 -0.05 12.76
N SER A 147 -14.44 0.87 12.33
CA SER A 147 -13.09 0.55 11.86
C SER A 147 -12.24 -0.12 12.96
N ALA A 148 -12.35 0.37 14.19
CA ALA A 148 -11.64 -0.22 15.33
C ALA A 148 -12.10 -1.66 15.64
N LYS A 149 -13.32 -2.03 15.24
CA LYS A 149 -13.90 -3.38 15.39
C LYS A 149 -13.75 -4.24 14.13
N ASP A 150 -13.04 -3.74 13.12
CA ASP A 150 -12.92 -4.36 11.78
C ASP A 150 -14.26 -4.56 11.06
N ASP A 151 -15.26 -3.71 11.36
CA ASP A 151 -16.64 -3.76 10.82
C ASP A 151 -16.86 -2.66 9.78
N THR A 152 -15.94 -2.56 8.82
CA THR A 152 -16.02 -1.54 7.75
C THR A 152 -16.61 -2.06 6.44
N SER A 153 -16.85 -3.37 6.34
CA SER A 153 -17.37 -4.01 5.13
C SER A 153 -18.72 -3.45 4.67
N LYS A 154 -19.53 -2.97 5.62
CA LYS A 154 -20.84 -2.34 5.35
C LYS A 154 -20.77 -1.03 4.57
N TYR A 155 -19.63 -0.36 4.62
CA TYR A 155 -19.43 0.91 3.88
C TYR A 155 -18.94 0.68 2.45
N GLY A 156 -18.57 -0.55 2.08
CA GLY A 156 -18.07 -0.88 0.74
C GLY A 156 -16.74 -0.22 0.38
N LEU A 157 -16.08 0.43 1.33
CA LEU A 157 -14.77 1.05 1.11
C LEU A 157 -13.72 -0.03 0.81
N TYR A 158 -12.72 0.33 0.03
CA TYR A 158 -11.66 -0.58 -0.46
C TYR A 158 -12.08 -1.63 -1.50
N GLN A 159 -13.38 -1.81 -1.78
CA GLN A 159 -13.82 -2.76 -2.80
C GLN A 159 -13.47 -2.30 -4.22
N MET A 160 -13.33 -1.00 -4.44
CA MET A 160 -13.03 -0.39 -5.73
C MET A 160 -11.75 0.44 -5.74
N THR A 161 -10.81 0.15 -4.85
CA THR A 161 -9.52 0.88 -4.72
C THR A 161 -8.69 0.89 -6.01
N LEU A 162 -8.89 -0.08 -6.90
CA LEU A 162 -8.23 -0.16 -8.20
C LEU A 162 -8.67 0.93 -9.20
N MET A 163 -9.75 1.66 -8.89
CA MET A 163 -10.30 2.73 -9.72
C MET A 163 -9.92 4.12 -9.18
N MET A 164 -8.89 4.22 -8.32
CA MET A 164 -8.54 5.47 -7.66
C MET A 164 -7.74 6.42 -8.56
N ASN A 165 -8.18 7.67 -8.64
CA ASN A 165 -7.40 8.79 -9.16
C ASN A 165 -6.51 9.36 -8.05
N LEU A 166 -5.32 8.78 -7.90
CA LEU A 166 -4.38 9.19 -6.85
C LEU A 166 -3.96 10.65 -6.93
N ALA A 167 -3.92 11.24 -8.13
CA ALA A 167 -3.62 12.66 -8.32
C ALA A 167 -4.65 13.59 -7.67
N TYR A 168 -5.89 13.13 -7.54
CA TYR A 168 -6.94 13.87 -6.83
C TYR A 168 -6.97 13.51 -5.34
N ILE A 169 -7.07 12.22 -5.02
CA ILE A 169 -7.25 11.75 -3.63
C ILE A 169 -6.10 12.15 -2.72
N ASN A 170 -4.86 12.11 -3.22
CA ASN A 170 -3.69 12.50 -2.42
C ASN A 170 -3.63 13.99 -2.05
N LYS A 171 -4.52 14.82 -2.62
CA LYS A 171 -4.66 16.23 -2.22
C LYS A 171 -5.54 16.39 -0.98
N ILE A 172 -6.31 15.36 -0.62
CA ILE A 172 -7.24 15.39 0.50
C ILE A 172 -6.61 14.62 1.67
N LYS A 173 -6.50 15.27 2.83
CA LYS A 173 -5.83 14.70 4.01
C LYS A 173 -6.82 14.40 5.13
N PRO A 174 -6.88 13.17 5.64
CA PRO A 174 -7.59 12.88 6.89
C PRO A 174 -6.86 13.51 8.07
N LEU A 175 -7.59 14.23 8.92
CA LEU A 175 -7.07 14.87 10.14
C LEU A 175 -7.07 13.92 11.35
N ASN A 176 -7.90 12.90 11.33
CA ASN A 176 -8.06 11.94 12.42
C ASN A 176 -8.02 10.49 11.91
N GLY A 177 -8.10 9.54 12.83
CA GLY A 177 -8.20 8.10 12.52
C GLY A 177 -6.89 7.41 12.14
N ARG A 178 -5.77 8.13 12.04
CA ARG A 178 -4.45 7.52 11.82
C ARG A 178 -3.84 7.08 13.14
N LYS A 179 -3.43 5.82 13.21
CA LYS A 179 -2.66 5.27 14.32
C LYS A 179 -1.16 5.52 14.11
N GLU A 180 -0.38 5.53 15.18
CA GLU A 180 1.08 5.64 15.07
C GLU A 180 1.69 4.57 14.17
N VAL A 181 1.14 3.36 14.23
CA VAL A 181 1.58 2.25 13.38
C VAL A 181 1.33 2.51 11.89
N ASP A 182 0.28 3.25 11.52
CA ASP A 182 0.00 3.62 10.12
C ASP A 182 1.06 4.61 9.62
N VAL A 183 1.44 5.57 10.47
CA VAL A 183 2.53 6.50 10.18
C VAL A 183 3.86 5.76 10.04
N TYR A 184 4.09 4.77 10.90
CA TYR A 184 5.28 3.92 10.84
C TYR A 184 5.33 3.14 9.51
N ILE A 185 4.24 2.50 9.08
CA ILE A 185 4.19 1.76 7.81
C ILE A 185 4.42 2.70 6.61
N ASP A 186 3.82 3.90 6.61
CA ASP A 186 4.05 4.88 5.55
C ASP A 186 5.52 5.32 5.48
N ASN A 187 6.18 5.46 6.62
CA ASN A 187 7.59 5.84 6.67
C ASN A 187 8.52 4.72 6.13
N LEU A 188 8.13 3.46 6.30
CA LEU A 188 8.87 2.34 5.69
C LEU A 188 8.89 2.39 4.15
N GLN A 189 7.93 3.08 3.54
CA GLN A 189 7.82 3.21 2.08
C GLN A 189 8.59 4.41 1.52
N ARG A 190 9.08 5.29 2.39
CA ARG A 190 9.80 6.50 1.97
C ARG A 190 11.29 6.28 2.20
N PRO A 191 12.10 6.31 1.14
CA PRO A 191 13.55 6.36 1.31
C PRO A 191 13.92 7.64 2.08
N LEU A 192 14.82 7.50 3.02
CA LEU A 192 15.40 8.61 3.79
C LEU A 192 16.22 9.53 2.88
#